data_a07ac59786c32b78930d742e1d05a8ce
#
_entry.id   a07ac59786c32b78930d742e1d05a8ce
#
_cell.length_a   1.000
_cell.length_b   1.000
_cell.length_c   1.000
_cell.angle_alpha   90.00
_cell.angle_beta   90.00
_cell.angle_gamma   90.00
#
_symmetry.space_group_name_H-M   'P 1'
#
loop_
_entity.id
_entity.type
_entity.pdbx_description
1 polymer ?
#
loop_
_entity_poly.entity_id
_entity_poly.type
_entity_poly.pdbx_seq_one_letter_code
_entity_poly.pdbx_strand_id
1 'polypeptide(L)'
;MTMVQSLWRKRASAALEEFRITLPQYLLIQLARRRGAIRPSEAAEELASDRPTLTLVARKCVARGWLSRLRVKLDRRSHLLRLTGLGEELLDRIEAARVLGPEALGDPLDVLDSEERAQFLRALDKVHRRARDLF
;
A
#
# COMPACT_ATOMS: atom_id res chain seq x y z
N MET A 1 10.48 -11.08 9.30
CA MET A 1 9.24 -10.35 9.66
C MET A 1 9.01 -10.48 11.16
N THR A 2 8.76 -9.39 11.85
CA THR A 2 8.50 -9.42 13.29
C THR A 2 7.08 -9.88 13.59
N MET A 3 6.84 -10.38 14.79
CA MET A 3 5.50 -10.76 15.27
C MET A 3 4.50 -9.59 15.18
N VAL A 4 4.96 -8.37 15.51
CA VAL A 4 4.13 -7.15 15.43
C VAL A 4 3.63 -6.90 14.02
N GLN A 5 4.50 -7.00 13.00
CA GLN A 5 4.11 -6.83 11.60
C GLN A 5 3.11 -7.90 11.15
N SER A 6 3.32 -9.16 11.57
CA SER A 6 2.41 -10.26 11.24
C SER A 6 1.03 -10.07 11.83
N LEU A 7 0.95 -9.67 13.10
CA LEU A 7 -0.32 -9.39 13.78
C LEU A 7 -1.05 -8.20 13.14
N TRP A 8 -0.32 -7.15 12.83
CA TRP A 8 -0.90 -5.96 12.21
C TRP A 8 -1.44 -6.27 10.81
N ARG A 9 -0.67 -6.98 9.99
CA ARG A 9 -1.10 -7.42 8.66
C ARG A 9 -2.36 -8.29 8.72
N LYS A 10 -2.42 -9.20 9.70
CA LYS A 10 -3.58 -10.06 9.90
C LYS A 10 -4.83 -9.25 10.23
N ARG A 11 -4.71 -8.28 11.12
CA ARG A 11 -5.83 -7.39 11.48
C ARG A 11 -6.26 -6.51 10.32
N ALA A 12 -5.31 -5.92 9.60
CA ALA A 12 -5.60 -5.10 8.43
C ALA A 12 -6.30 -5.92 7.34
N SER A 13 -5.83 -7.14 7.07
CA SER A 13 -6.46 -8.05 6.11
C SER A 13 -7.88 -8.40 6.50
N ALA A 14 -8.13 -8.71 7.78
CA ALA A 14 -9.46 -8.99 8.28
C ALA A 14 -10.40 -7.77 8.14
N ALA A 15 -9.91 -6.58 8.44
CA ALA A 15 -10.67 -5.34 8.30
C ALA A 15 -11.06 -5.03 6.85
N LEU A 16 -10.24 -5.46 5.90
CA LEU A 16 -10.50 -5.26 4.46
C LEU A 16 -11.43 -6.30 3.84
N GLU A 17 -11.70 -7.41 4.51
CA GLU A 17 -12.55 -8.49 3.98
C GLU A 17 -13.96 -8.02 3.62
N GLU A 18 -14.56 -7.14 4.41
CA GLU A 18 -15.90 -6.60 4.13
C GLU A 18 -15.94 -5.78 2.84
N PHE A 19 -14.80 -5.23 2.40
CA PHE A 19 -14.66 -4.50 1.14
C PHE A 19 -14.23 -5.40 -0.02
N ARG A 20 -14.04 -6.69 0.24
CA ARG A 20 -13.61 -7.68 -0.76
C ARG A 20 -12.32 -7.30 -1.48
N ILE A 21 -11.39 -6.73 -0.75
CA ILE A 21 -10.06 -6.35 -1.24
C ILE A 21 -9.00 -6.95 -0.31
N THR A 22 -7.90 -7.42 -0.89
CA THR A 22 -6.75 -7.90 -0.12
C THR A 22 -5.84 -6.73 0.28
N LEU A 23 -5.01 -6.94 1.29
CA LEU A 23 -4.06 -5.92 1.72
C LEU A 23 -3.08 -5.52 0.60
N PRO A 24 -2.46 -6.45 -0.15
CA PRO A 24 -1.61 -6.07 -1.29
C PRO A 24 -2.35 -5.25 -2.35
N GLN A 25 -3.59 -5.59 -2.67
CA GLN A 25 -4.40 -4.83 -3.61
C GLN A 25 -4.69 -3.41 -3.08
N TYR A 26 -5.06 -3.30 -1.81
CA TYR A 26 -5.29 -2.01 -1.15
C TYR A 26 -4.04 -1.14 -1.19
N LEU A 27 -2.87 -1.69 -0.84
CA LEU A 27 -1.62 -0.94 -0.85
C LEU A 27 -1.26 -0.45 -2.25
N LEU A 28 -1.51 -1.26 -3.29
CA LEU A 28 -1.24 -0.87 -4.67
C LEU A 28 -2.17 0.26 -5.13
N ILE A 29 -3.48 0.16 -4.91
CA ILE A 29 -4.41 1.21 -5.34
C ILE A 29 -4.21 2.50 -4.53
N GLN A 30 -3.84 2.40 -3.26
CA GLN A 30 -3.50 3.55 -2.43
C GLN A 30 -2.24 4.25 -2.94
N LEU A 31 -1.24 3.49 -3.35
CA LEU A 31 -0.03 4.03 -3.95
C LEU A 31 -0.32 4.73 -5.27
N ALA A 32 -1.15 4.14 -6.13
CA ALA A 32 -1.58 4.75 -7.39
C ALA A 32 -2.34 6.08 -7.15
N ARG A 33 -3.16 6.15 -6.10
CA ARG A 33 -3.85 7.39 -5.70
C ARG A 33 -2.86 8.49 -5.33
N ARG A 34 -1.85 8.17 -4.53
CA ARG A 34 -0.83 9.14 -4.09
C ARG A 34 0.07 9.63 -5.22
N ARG A 35 0.38 8.77 -6.18
CA ARG A 35 1.31 9.08 -7.28
C ARG A 35 0.62 9.59 -8.54
N GLY A 36 -0.71 9.45 -8.64
CA GLY A 36 -1.48 9.73 -9.85
C GLY A 36 -1.41 8.58 -10.85
N ALA A 37 -0.21 8.25 -11.32
CA ALA A 37 0.06 7.07 -12.13
C ALA A 37 1.44 6.54 -11.78
N ILE A 38 1.61 5.22 -11.81
CA ILE A 38 2.86 4.59 -11.40
C ILE A 38 3.21 3.42 -12.32
N ARG A 39 4.50 3.26 -12.59
CA ARG A 39 5.00 2.09 -13.31
C ARG A 39 4.96 0.86 -12.41
N PRO A 40 4.61 -0.33 -12.92
CA PRO A 40 4.63 -1.54 -12.12
C PRO A 40 5.98 -1.82 -11.43
N SER A 41 7.09 -1.52 -12.10
CA SER A 41 8.43 -1.67 -11.51
C SER A 41 8.67 -0.75 -10.31
N GLU A 42 8.20 0.50 -10.39
CA GLU A 42 8.28 1.46 -9.28
C GLU A 42 7.39 1.05 -8.12
N ALA A 43 6.19 0.54 -8.42
CA ALA A 43 5.28 0.03 -7.40
C ALA A 43 5.86 -1.20 -6.69
N ALA A 44 6.49 -2.12 -7.41
CA ALA A 44 7.15 -3.28 -6.82
C ALA A 44 8.25 -2.86 -5.85
N GLU A 45 9.05 -1.89 -6.23
CA GLU A 45 10.11 -1.35 -5.38
C GLU A 45 9.56 -0.68 -4.12
N GLU A 46 8.58 0.22 -4.25
CA GLU A 46 7.99 0.92 -3.11
C GLU A 46 7.24 0.01 -2.14
N LEU A 47 6.60 -1.03 -2.65
CA LEU A 47 5.86 -1.99 -1.84
C LEU A 47 6.71 -3.17 -1.37
N ALA A 48 8.01 -3.16 -1.67
CA ALA A 48 8.95 -4.24 -1.36
C ALA A 48 8.41 -5.61 -1.83
N SER A 49 7.83 -5.64 -3.03
CA SER A 49 7.27 -6.83 -3.65
C SER A 49 8.14 -7.28 -4.81
N ASP A 50 8.20 -8.58 -5.07
CA ASP A 50 8.79 -9.05 -6.32
C ASP A 50 7.89 -8.71 -7.51
N ARG A 51 8.48 -8.65 -8.71
CA ARG A 51 7.75 -8.28 -9.93
C ARG A 51 6.62 -9.24 -10.29
N PRO A 52 6.80 -10.58 -10.23
CA PRO A 52 5.72 -11.52 -10.54
C PRO A 52 4.52 -11.35 -9.61
N THR A 53 4.75 -11.20 -8.31
CA THR A 53 3.69 -10.98 -7.32
C THR A 53 2.96 -9.68 -7.59
N LEU A 54 3.69 -8.58 -7.84
CA LEU A 54 3.07 -7.30 -8.16
C LEU A 54 2.26 -7.36 -9.45
N THR A 55 2.78 -8.01 -10.48
CA THR A 55 2.08 -8.20 -11.75
C THR A 55 0.73 -8.89 -11.54
N LEU A 56 0.71 -9.92 -10.70
CA LEU A 56 -0.53 -10.64 -10.37
C LEU A 56 -1.52 -9.75 -9.61
N VAL A 57 -1.04 -9.02 -8.62
CA VAL A 57 -1.87 -8.07 -7.83
C VAL A 57 -2.44 -6.99 -8.75
N ALA A 58 -1.61 -6.39 -9.60
CA ALA A 58 -2.03 -5.37 -10.56
C ALA A 58 -3.08 -5.90 -11.54
N ARG A 59 -2.89 -7.11 -12.06
CA ARG A 59 -3.85 -7.75 -12.96
C ARG A 59 -5.21 -7.92 -12.30
N LYS A 60 -5.25 -8.36 -11.05
CA LYS A 60 -6.49 -8.49 -10.28
C LYS A 60 -7.17 -7.14 -10.04
N CYS A 61 -6.40 -6.10 -9.71
CA CYS A 61 -6.95 -4.75 -9.55
C CYS A 61 -7.52 -4.19 -10.85
N VAL A 62 -6.88 -4.45 -11.98
CA VAL A 62 -7.40 -4.07 -13.31
C VAL A 62 -8.69 -4.84 -13.63
N ALA A 63 -8.71 -6.15 -13.38
CA ALA A 63 -9.89 -6.99 -13.59
C ALA A 63 -11.09 -6.54 -12.71
N ARG A 64 -10.84 -6.05 -11.51
CA ARG A 64 -11.87 -5.49 -10.61
C ARG A 64 -12.28 -4.06 -10.98
N GLY A 65 -11.63 -3.45 -11.96
CA GLY A 65 -11.93 -2.09 -12.42
C GLY A 65 -11.36 -0.98 -11.52
N TRP A 66 -10.50 -1.30 -10.57
CA TRP A 66 -9.90 -0.30 -9.67
C TRP A 66 -8.69 0.41 -10.25
N LEU A 67 -7.99 -0.25 -11.16
CA LEU A 67 -6.87 0.31 -11.91
C LEU A 67 -7.12 0.18 -13.41
N SER A 68 -6.56 1.11 -14.17
CA SER A 68 -6.45 1.02 -15.62
C SER A 68 -4.99 1.06 -16.04
N ARG A 69 -4.69 0.50 -17.22
CA ARG A 69 -3.36 0.57 -17.81
C ARG A 69 -3.33 1.64 -18.88
N LEU A 70 -2.37 2.55 -18.74
CA LEU A 70 -2.10 3.59 -19.73
C LEU A 70 -0.82 3.21 -20.47
N ARG A 71 -0.87 3.17 -21.80
CA ARG A 71 0.33 2.98 -22.61
C ARG A 71 1.14 4.27 -22.67
N VAL A 72 2.45 4.16 -22.50
CA VAL A 72 3.37 5.26 -22.75
C VAL A 72 3.67 5.29 -24.24
N LYS A 73 3.41 6.43 -24.93
CA LYS A 73 3.46 6.55 -26.39
C LYS A 73 4.80 6.17 -27.04
N LEU A 74 5.91 6.24 -26.31
CA LEU A 74 7.27 6.00 -26.84
C LEU A 74 7.79 4.58 -26.59
N ASP A 75 7.12 3.79 -25.76
CA ASP A 75 7.54 2.44 -25.45
C ASP A 75 6.32 1.51 -25.37
N ARG A 76 6.17 0.63 -26.37
CA ARG A 76 5.05 -0.33 -26.45
C ARG A 76 5.04 -1.34 -25.30
N ARG A 77 6.17 -1.49 -24.59
CA ARG A 77 6.32 -2.43 -23.45
C ARG A 77 6.05 -1.78 -22.11
N SER A 78 6.09 -0.44 -22.04
CA SER A 78 5.82 0.31 -20.82
C SER A 78 4.36 0.68 -20.72
N HIS A 79 3.80 0.45 -19.54
CA HIS A 79 2.49 0.94 -19.18
C HIS A 79 2.51 1.53 -17.77
N LEU A 80 1.59 2.42 -17.52
CA LEU A 80 1.36 3.01 -16.21
C LEU A 80 0.07 2.46 -15.63
N LEU A 81 0.07 2.25 -14.32
CA LEU A 81 -1.14 1.92 -13.57
C LEU A 81 -1.73 3.21 -13.03
N ARG A 82 -3.00 3.43 -13.30
CA ARG A 82 -3.74 4.61 -12.88
C ARG A 82 -4.99 4.22 -12.13
N LEU A 83 -5.28 4.92 -11.04
CA LEU A 83 -6.50 4.70 -10.28
C LEU A 83 -7.73 5.13 -11.11
N THR A 84 -8.77 4.30 -11.09
CA THR A 84 -10.05 4.59 -11.74
C THR A 84 -11.01 5.27 -10.77
N GLY A 85 -12.15 5.76 -11.29
CA GLY A 85 -13.22 6.27 -10.42
C GLY A 85 -13.74 5.23 -9.43
N LEU A 86 -13.86 3.96 -9.86
CA LEU A 86 -14.24 2.87 -8.96
C LEU A 86 -13.20 2.62 -7.86
N GLY A 87 -11.92 2.69 -8.20
CA GLY A 87 -10.84 2.59 -7.21
C GLY A 87 -10.87 3.73 -6.21
N GLU A 88 -11.12 4.95 -6.68
CA GLU A 88 -11.26 6.13 -5.82
C GLU A 88 -12.44 5.97 -4.84
N GLU A 89 -13.59 5.57 -5.34
CA GLU A 89 -14.79 5.33 -4.52
C GLU A 89 -14.54 4.25 -3.45
N LEU A 90 -13.85 3.17 -3.81
CA LEU A 90 -13.52 2.11 -2.86
C LEU A 90 -12.60 2.64 -1.75
N LEU A 91 -11.55 3.38 -2.11
CA LEU A 91 -10.64 3.97 -1.13
C LEU A 91 -11.36 4.96 -0.20
N ASP A 92 -12.25 5.77 -0.74
CA ASP A 92 -13.04 6.72 0.05
C ASP A 92 -13.96 5.99 1.05
N ARG A 93 -14.57 4.88 0.64
CA ARG A 93 -15.40 4.05 1.52
C ARG A 93 -14.58 3.41 2.64
N ILE A 94 -13.41 2.89 2.33
CA ILE A 94 -12.49 2.29 3.32
C ILE A 94 -12.06 3.36 4.32
N GLU A 95 -11.67 4.53 3.83
CA GLU A 95 -11.24 5.65 4.64
C GLU A 95 -12.36 6.15 5.57
N ALA A 96 -13.57 6.32 5.03
CA ALA A 96 -14.74 6.74 5.81
C ALA A 96 -15.12 5.74 6.91
N ALA A 97 -14.91 4.45 6.68
CA ALA A 97 -15.19 3.40 7.66
C ALA A 97 -14.14 3.33 8.78
N ARG A 98 -13.00 3.98 8.65
CA ARG A 98 -11.89 4.04 9.63
C ARG A 98 -11.39 2.67 10.10
N VAL A 99 -11.52 1.65 9.28
CA VAL A 99 -11.20 0.25 9.64
C VAL A 99 -9.70 -0.03 9.73
N LEU A 100 -8.87 0.84 9.15
CA LEU A 100 -7.41 0.70 9.15
C LEU A 100 -6.69 1.67 10.09
N GLY A 101 -7.44 2.52 10.78
CA GLY A 101 -6.87 3.48 11.73
C GLY A 101 -6.44 2.81 13.04
N PRO A 102 -5.63 3.53 13.85
CA PRO A 102 -5.20 3.03 15.16
C PRO A 102 -6.35 2.73 16.11
N GLU A 103 -7.48 3.40 15.95
CA GLU A 103 -8.70 3.13 16.72
C GLU A 103 -9.27 1.73 16.48
N ALA A 104 -9.16 1.23 15.24
CA ALA A 104 -9.68 -0.07 14.85
C ALA A 104 -8.64 -1.19 14.98
N LEU A 105 -7.40 -0.94 14.58
CA LEU A 105 -6.33 -1.94 14.54
C LEU A 105 -5.46 -1.96 15.79
N GLY A 106 -5.56 -0.93 16.64
CA GLY A 106 -4.65 -0.67 17.72
C GLY A 106 -3.38 0.06 17.23
N ASP A 107 -2.80 0.84 18.10
CA ASP A 107 -1.53 1.54 17.83
C ASP A 107 -0.44 0.87 18.66
N PRO A 108 0.51 0.14 18.04
CA PRO A 108 1.59 -0.50 18.80
C PRO A 108 2.52 0.50 19.48
N LEU A 109 2.40 1.78 19.14
CA LEU A 109 3.22 2.86 19.74
C LEU A 109 2.50 3.58 20.90
N ASP A 110 1.32 3.15 21.29
CA ASP A 110 0.54 3.78 22.36
C ASP A 110 1.18 3.63 23.75
N VAL A 111 2.10 2.68 23.89
CA VAL A 111 2.90 2.47 25.10
C VAL A 111 4.02 3.49 25.26
N LEU A 112 4.29 4.28 24.23
CA LEU A 112 5.36 5.28 24.21
C LEU A 112 4.77 6.67 24.52
N ASP A 113 5.48 7.46 25.32
CA ASP A 113 5.15 8.86 25.48
C ASP A 113 5.46 9.66 24.21
N SER A 114 5.09 10.93 24.18
CA SER A 114 5.23 11.78 22.98
C SER A 114 6.69 11.92 22.52
N GLU A 115 7.62 12.00 23.46
CA GLU A 115 9.05 12.15 23.15
C GLU A 115 9.65 10.84 22.64
N GLU A 116 9.38 9.74 23.33
CA GLU A 116 9.80 8.38 22.92
C GLU A 116 9.26 8.05 21.54
N ARG A 117 7.98 8.35 21.28
CA ARG A 117 7.35 8.15 19.97
C ARG A 117 8.06 8.94 18.87
N ALA A 118 8.36 10.21 19.12
CA ALA A 118 9.08 11.05 18.18
C ALA A 118 10.49 10.54 17.90
N GLN A 119 11.21 10.10 18.94
CA GLN A 119 12.54 9.50 18.80
C GLN A 119 12.49 8.20 18.01
N PHE A 120 11.54 7.33 18.31
CA PHE A 120 11.34 6.07 17.60
C PHE A 120 11.08 6.29 16.11
N LEU A 121 10.16 7.19 15.75
CA LEU A 121 9.82 7.49 14.36
C LEU A 121 11.01 8.08 13.60
N ARG A 122 11.80 8.94 14.23
CA ARG A 122 13.04 9.48 13.65
C ARG A 122 14.08 8.39 13.41
N ALA A 123 14.26 7.49 14.38
CA ALA A 123 15.19 6.37 14.25
C ALA A 123 14.76 5.42 13.13
N LEU A 124 13.47 5.11 13.06
CA LEU A 124 12.90 4.26 12.02
C LEU A 124 13.09 4.85 10.62
N ASP A 125 12.88 6.15 10.47
CA ASP A 125 13.10 6.85 9.21
C ASP A 125 14.58 6.79 8.75
N LYS A 126 15.53 6.93 9.68
CA LYS A 126 16.96 6.75 9.37
C LYS A 126 17.27 5.33 8.89
N VAL A 127 16.74 4.33 9.56
CA VAL A 127 16.91 2.92 9.19
C VAL A 127 16.29 2.66 7.81
N HIS A 128 15.11 3.20 7.57
CA HIS A 128 14.42 3.05 6.30
C HIS A 128 15.19 3.67 5.13
N ARG A 129 15.73 4.88 5.31
CA ARG A 129 16.58 5.51 4.32
C ARG A 129 17.83 4.67 4.04
N ARG A 130 18.49 4.20 5.09
CA ARG A 130 19.68 3.35 4.92
C ARG A 130 19.38 2.05 4.19
N ALA A 131 18.25 1.42 4.49
CA ALA A 131 17.84 0.20 3.81
C ALA A 131 17.63 0.42 2.31
N ARG A 132 17.05 1.57 1.91
CA ARG A 132 16.92 1.92 0.49
C ARG A 132 18.25 2.05 -0.23
N ASP A 133 19.25 2.63 0.44
CA ASP A 133 20.60 2.81 -0.15
C ASP A 133 21.35 1.48 -0.31
N LEU A 134 20.98 0.46 0.48
CA LEU A 134 21.62 -0.85 0.46
C LEU A 134 20.99 -1.83 -0.52
N PHE A 135 19.75 -1.63 -0.87
CA PHE A 135 18.95 -2.51 -1.72
C PHE A 135 18.33 -1.75 -2.89
#